data_d82e8305a48f750efce59aa2c161d9a1
#
_entry.id   d82e8305a48f750efce59aa2c161d9a1
#
_cell.length_a   1.000
_cell.length_b   1.000
_cell.length_c   1.000
_cell.angle_alpha   90.00
_cell.angle_beta   90.00
_cell.angle_gamma   90.00
#
_symmetry.space_group_name_H-M   'P 1'
#
loop_
_entity.id
_entity.type
_entity.pdbx_description
1 polymer ?
#
loop_
_entity_poly.entity_id
_entity_poly.type
_entity_poly.pdbx_seq_one_letter_code
_entity_poly.pdbx_strand_id
1 'polypeptide(L)'
;MTVPVIWDKKHRTIVSNESSEIVRMLNSEFNEFSSTAEQADLDLYPEALRPAIDELNVWIYRDINNGVYRAGFAKSQEAYDGAVFKVFDALDEVYFNKLF
;
A
#
# COMPACT_ATOMS: atom_id res chain seq x y z
N MET A 1 -14.56 -3.79 11.01
CA MET A 1 -14.40 -3.43 9.58
C MET A 1 -13.56 -2.18 9.50
N THR A 2 -12.63 -2.14 8.60
CA THR A 2 -11.74 -1.00 8.33
C THR A 2 -12.12 -0.32 7.03
N VAL A 3 -11.56 0.84 6.75
CA VAL A 3 -11.62 1.52 5.43
C VAL A 3 -10.25 1.43 4.76
N PRO A 4 -10.18 1.42 3.44
CA PRO A 4 -11.25 1.58 2.45
C PRO A 4 -12.08 0.31 2.21
N VAL A 5 -13.24 0.45 1.58
CA VAL A 5 -14.09 -0.64 1.10
C VAL A 5 -14.65 -0.28 -0.27
N ILE A 6 -14.50 -1.17 -1.25
CA ILE A 6 -15.24 -1.10 -2.51
C ILE A 6 -16.50 -1.95 -2.38
N TRP A 7 -17.63 -1.33 -2.65
CA TRP A 7 -18.96 -1.94 -2.59
C TRP A 7 -19.59 -2.01 -3.99
N ASP A 8 -19.99 -3.21 -4.39
CA ASP A 8 -20.79 -3.41 -5.61
C ASP A 8 -22.27 -3.19 -5.31
N LYS A 9 -22.82 -2.10 -5.83
CA LYS A 9 -24.23 -1.73 -5.63
C LYS A 9 -25.19 -2.68 -6.34
N LYS A 10 -24.78 -3.25 -7.48
CA LYS A 10 -25.60 -4.14 -8.29
C LYS A 10 -25.76 -5.51 -7.63
N HIS A 11 -24.65 -6.10 -7.22
CA HIS A 11 -24.63 -7.42 -6.58
C HIS A 11 -24.76 -7.32 -5.05
N ARG A 12 -24.75 -6.11 -4.49
CA ARG A 12 -24.90 -5.82 -3.05
C ARG A 12 -23.89 -6.58 -2.19
N THR A 13 -22.64 -6.51 -2.57
CA THR A 13 -21.54 -7.20 -1.89
C THR A 13 -20.27 -6.35 -1.81
N ILE A 14 -19.39 -6.70 -0.87
CA ILE A 14 -18.04 -6.12 -0.80
C ILE A 14 -17.19 -6.76 -1.88
N VAL A 15 -16.53 -5.93 -2.70
CA VAL A 15 -15.55 -6.36 -3.71
C VAL A 15 -14.19 -6.55 -3.06
N SER A 16 -13.70 -5.54 -2.33
CA SER A 16 -12.45 -5.60 -1.58
C SER A 16 -12.46 -4.64 -0.40
N ASN A 17 -11.75 -5.01 0.66
CA ASN A 17 -11.47 -4.18 1.84
C ASN A 17 -9.94 -3.96 2.01
N GLU A 18 -9.12 -4.47 1.08
CA GLU A 18 -7.67 -4.33 1.12
C GLU A 18 -7.20 -3.15 0.27
N SER A 19 -6.59 -2.15 0.91
CA SER A 19 -6.14 -0.93 0.23
C SER A 19 -5.15 -1.19 -0.90
N SER A 20 -4.24 -2.14 -0.74
CA SER A 20 -3.26 -2.52 -1.77
C SER A 20 -3.93 -3.12 -3.02
N GLU A 21 -4.95 -3.96 -2.86
CA GLU A 21 -5.74 -4.49 -3.97
C GLU A 21 -6.56 -3.40 -4.65
N ILE A 22 -7.18 -2.52 -3.86
CA ILE A 22 -7.99 -1.41 -4.37
C ILE A 22 -7.14 -0.46 -5.23
N VAL A 23 -5.93 -0.12 -4.78
CA VAL A 23 -4.99 0.70 -5.55
C VAL A 23 -4.65 0.03 -6.89
N ARG A 24 -4.42 -1.28 -6.90
CA ARG A 24 -4.17 -2.05 -8.14
C ARG A 24 -5.39 -2.08 -9.05
N MET A 25 -6.59 -2.24 -8.51
CA MET A 25 -7.84 -2.15 -9.30
C MET A 25 -7.99 -0.78 -9.95
N LEU A 26 -7.71 0.30 -9.22
CA LEU A 26 -7.75 1.66 -9.75
C LEU A 26 -6.71 1.90 -10.85
N ASN A 27 -5.59 1.18 -10.82
CA ASN A 27 -4.55 1.27 -11.84
C ASN A 27 -4.98 0.66 -13.19
N SER A 28 -5.85 -0.36 -13.21
CA SER A 28 -6.14 -1.13 -14.42
C SER A 28 -7.62 -1.27 -14.78
N GLU A 29 -8.52 -1.37 -13.80
CA GLU A 29 -9.90 -1.80 -14.05
C GLU A 29 -10.86 -0.68 -14.45
N PHE A 30 -10.46 0.58 -14.31
CA PHE A 30 -11.31 1.75 -14.56
C PHE A 30 -10.80 2.65 -15.68
N ASN A 31 -9.91 2.16 -16.55
CA ASN A 31 -9.28 2.94 -17.61
C ASN A 31 -10.28 3.50 -18.63
N GLU A 32 -11.41 2.82 -18.84
CA GLU A 32 -12.50 3.32 -19.70
C GLU A 32 -13.13 4.64 -19.21
N PHE A 33 -12.97 4.96 -17.92
CA PHE A 33 -13.47 6.20 -17.31
C PHE A 33 -12.42 7.30 -17.25
N SER A 34 -11.22 7.06 -17.76
CA SER A 34 -10.13 8.06 -17.79
C SER A 34 -10.49 9.21 -18.71
N SER A 35 -10.11 10.43 -18.31
CA SER A 35 -10.44 11.64 -19.07
C SER A 35 -9.59 11.79 -20.33
N THR A 36 -8.39 11.19 -20.35
CA THR A 36 -7.46 11.24 -21.50
C THR A 36 -6.84 9.86 -21.75
N ALA A 37 -6.32 9.66 -22.97
CA ALA A 37 -5.60 8.44 -23.34
C ALA A 37 -4.33 8.25 -22.49
N GLU A 38 -3.60 9.32 -22.23
CA GLU A 38 -2.38 9.26 -21.42
C GLU A 38 -2.67 8.79 -19.98
N GLN A 39 -3.81 9.19 -19.41
CA GLN A 39 -4.23 8.71 -18.10
C GLN A 39 -4.61 7.24 -18.11
N ALA A 40 -5.25 6.76 -19.18
CA ALA A 40 -5.62 5.37 -19.35
C ALA A 40 -4.38 4.47 -19.54
N ASP A 41 -3.34 4.99 -20.21
CA ASP A 41 -2.10 4.25 -20.50
C ASP A 41 -1.10 4.28 -19.34
N LEU A 42 -1.33 5.14 -18.33
CA LEU A 42 -0.46 5.21 -17.15
C LEU A 42 -0.58 3.91 -16.33
N ASP A 43 0.52 3.18 -16.23
CA ASP A 43 0.62 1.95 -15.46
C ASP A 43 1.65 2.11 -14.31
N LEU A 44 1.14 2.14 -13.08
CA LEU A 44 1.96 2.22 -11.87
C LEU A 44 2.39 0.84 -11.34
N TYR A 45 1.98 -0.24 -12.02
CA TYR A 45 2.32 -1.61 -11.67
C TYR A 45 2.67 -2.42 -12.93
N PRO A 46 3.69 -1.98 -13.70
CA PRO A 46 4.05 -2.60 -14.96
C PRO A 46 4.55 -4.02 -14.77
N GLU A 47 4.16 -4.92 -15.66
CA GLU A 47 4.38 -6.37 -15.55
C GLU A 47 5.85 -6.72 -15.28
N ALA A 48 6.77 -6.08 -15.99
CA ALA A 48 8.21 -6.34 -15.83
C ALA A 48 8.76 -6.00 -14.45
N LEU A 49 8.12 -5.09 -13.70
CA LEU A 49 8.56 -4.64 -12.38
C LEU A 49 7.77 -5.27 -11.23
N ARG A 50 6.70 -6.01 -11.51
CA ARG A 50 5.83 -6.60 -10.47
C ARG A 50 6.58 -7.43 -9.43
N PRO A 51 7.49 -8.34 -9.81
CA PRO A 51 8.22 -9.13 -8.81
C PRO A 51 9.01 -8.27 -7.85
N ALA A 52 9.71 -7.25 -8.36
CA ALA A 52 10.51 -6.34 -7.53
C ALA A 52 9.62 -5.44 -6.64
N ILE A 53 8.51 -4.93 -7.19
CA ILE A 53 7.52 -4.15 -6.43
C ILE A 53 6.91 -4.99 -5.30
N ASP A 54 6.54 -6.24 -5.59
CA ASP A 54 5.92 -7.12 -4.59
C ASP A 54 6.90 -7.49 -3.48
N GLU A 55 8.15 -7.76 -3.82
CA GLU A 55 9.21 -8.02 -2.83
C GLU A 55 9.42 -6.83 -1.89
N LEU A 56 9.50 -5.61 -2.44
CA LEU A 56 9.61 -4.39 -1.65
C LEU A 56 8.39 -4.19 -0.74
N ASN A 57 7.19 -4.39 -1.26
CA ASN A 57 5.96 -4.18 -0.52
C ASN A 57 5.80 -5.11 0.68
N VAL A 58 6.41 -6.29 0.70
CA VAL A 58 6.37 -7.22 1.84
C VAL A 58 6.91 -6.56 3.10
N TRP A 59 8.11 -6.00 3.04
CA TRP A 59 8.73 -5.40 4.22
C TRP A 59 8.25 -3.97 4.46
N ILE A 60 7.93 -3.19 3.41
CA ILE A 60 7.33 -1.85 3.55
C ILE A 60 5.99 -1.96 4.31
N TYR A 61 5.15 -2.90 3.94
CA TYR A 61 3.87 -3.11 4.62
C TYR A 61 4.06 -3.52 6.08
N ARG A 62 4.99 -4.47 6.33
CA ARG A 62 5.29 -4.96 7.68
C ARG A 62 5.87 -3.89 8.59
N ASP A 63 6.86 -3.16 8.10
CA ASP A 63 7.74 -2.34 8.95
C ASP A 63 7.36 -0.85 8.93
N ILE A 64 6.80 -0.34 7.82
CA ILE A 64 6.34 1.04 7.72
C ILE A 64 4.83 1.12 7.99
N ASN A 65 4.00 0.53 7.14
CA ASN A 65 2.54 0.69 7.25
C ASN A 65 2.00 0.18 8.59
N ASN A 66 2.30 -1.07 8.93
CA ASN A 66 1.91 -1.65 10.22
C ASN A 66 2.81 -1.17 11.38
N GLY A 67 4.06 -0.81 11.09
CA GLY A 67 4.99 -0.30 12.08
C GLY A 67 4.51 0.98 12.76
N VAL A 68 3.96 1.92 12.00
CA VAL A 68 3.38 3.16 12.52
C VAL A 68 2.23 2.86 13.49
N TYR A 69 1.36 1.91 13.15
CA TYR A 69 0.27 1.50 14.05
C TYR A 69 0.78 0.79 15.30
N ARG A 70 1.80 -0.07 15.18
CA ARG A 70 2.42 -0.70 16.35
C ARG A 70 3.02 0.32 17.30
N ALA A 71 3.69 1.35 16.77
CA ALA A 71 4.20 2.45 17.58
C ALA A 71 3.06 3.25 18.22
N GLY A 72 2.05 3.65 17.43
CA GLY A 72 0.93 4.47 17.91
C GLY A 72 0.05 3.80 18.96
N PHE A 73 -0.06 2.47 18.96
CA PHE A 73 -0.85 1.69 19.92
C PHE A 73 0.00 0.99 20.99
N ALA A 74 1.29 1.30 21.08
CA ALA A 74 2.18 0.75 22.09
C ALA A 74 1.70 1.11 23.52
N LYS A 75 1.74 0.16 24.43
CA LYS A 75 1.25 0.32 25.81
C LYS A 75 2.36 0.59 26.82
N SER A 76 3.61 0.63 26.39
CA SER A 76 4.78 0.94 27.20
C SER A 76 5.80 1.71 26.37
N GLN A 77 6.70 2.43 27.05
CA GLN A 77 7.79 3.14 26.40
C GLN A 77 8.71 2.18 25.65
N GLU A 78 9.04 1.05 26.26
CA GLU A 78 9.88 0.02 25.64
C GLU A 78 9.25 -0.52 24.34
N ALA A 79 7.93 -0.82 24.35
CA ALA A 79 7.23 -1.27 23.16
C ALA A 79 7.16 -0.20 22.07
N TYR A 80 7.00 1.07 22.48
CA TYR A 80 7.03 2.20 21.54
C TYR A 80 8.42 2.36 20.91
N ASP A 81 9.47 2.42 21.72
CA ASP A 81 10.84 2.57 21.24
C ASP A 81 11.21 1.44 20.27
N GLY A 82 10.92 0.19 20.64
CA GLY A 82 11.16 -0.95 19.77
C GLY A 82 10.37 -0.93 18.44
N ALA A 83 9.20 -0.32 18.42
CA ALA A 83 8.40 -0.18 17.20
C ALA A 83 8.85 1.02 16.35
N VAL A 84 9.06 2.18 16.97
CA VAL A 84 9.39 3.42 16.24
C VAL A 84 10.76 3.35 15.58
N PHE A 85 11.78 2.77 16.24
CA PHE A 85 13.09 2.61 15.63
C PHE A 85 13.04 1.76 14.37
N LYS A 86 12.27 0.68 14.36
CA LYS A 86 12.07 -0.16 13.16
C LYS A 86 11.41 0.59 12.01
N VAL A 87 10.49 1.51 12.29
CA VAL A 87 9.89 2.37 11.26
C VAL A 87 10.95 3.26 10.64
N PHE A 88 11.78 3.91 11.45
CA PHE A 88 12.82 4.79 10.93
C PHE A 88 13.92 4.04 10.19
N ASP A 89 14.36 2.87 10.66
CA ASP A 89 15.29 2.00 9.95
C ASP A 89 14.75 1.62 8.57
N ALA A 90 13.47 1.28 8.48
CA ALA A 90 12.82 0.95 7.22
C ALA A 90 12.68 2.18 6.29
N LEU A 91 12.41 3.37 6.82
CA LEU A 91 12.37 4.61 6.04
C LEU A 91 13.76 4.97 5.49
N ASP A 92 14.81 4.78 6.28
CA ASP A 92 16.18 4.98 5.84
C ASP A 92 16.55 3.98 4.72
N GLU A 93 16.13 2.72 4.83
CA GLU A 93 16.32 1.73 3.78
C GLU A 93 15.64 2.13 2.47
N VAL A 94 14.40 2.64 2.52
CA VAL A 94 13.70 3.20 1.35
C VAL A 94 14.50 4.35 0.73
N TYR A 95 15.00 5.27 1.56
CA TYR A 95 15.74 6.44 1.11
C TYR A 95 17.07 6.06 0.45
N PHE A 96 17.85 5.19 1.09
CA PHE A 96 19.18 4.81 0.60
C PHE A 96 19.15 3.90 -0.63
N ASN A 97 18.12 3.07 -0.78
CA ASN A 97 17.92 2.22 -1.95
C ASN A 97 17.38 2.99 -3.16
N LYS A 98 17.17 4.30 -3.04
CA LYS A 98 16.68 5.18 -4.13
C LYS A 98 15.42 4.61 -4.80
N LEU A 99 14.45 4.24 -4.00
CA LEU A 99 13.16 3.73 -4.47
C LEU A 99 12.25 4.83 -5.05
N PHE A 100 12.80 6.02 -5.21
CA PHE A 100 12.15 7.18 -5.82
C PHE A 100 12.87 7.60 -7.09
#